data_f066c81b5c152ff1a257fc4b4f0ed0f4
#
_entry.id   f066c81b5c152ff1a257fc4b4f0ed0f4
#
_cell.length_a   1.000
_cell.length_b   1.000
_cell.length_c   1.000
_cell.angle_alpha   90.00
_cell.angle_beta   90.00
_cell.angle_gamma   90.00
#
_symmetry.space_group_name_H-M   'P 1'
#
loop_
_entity.id
_entity.type
_entity.pdbx_description
1 polymer ?
#
loop_
_entity_poly.entity_id
_entity_poly.type
_entity_poly.pdbx_seq_one_letter_code
_entity_poly.pdbx_strand_id
1 'polypeptide(L)'
;MSNLFDPLILTSGATLKNRFILAPLTNSQSHVDGTLSDDEYHWLTKRAEGGFSLTMTCAAHVQAIGQGFPGQLGIFSDHHLEGLTRLADGIKQHDSVSLVQLHHAGMRSPAELIGEPPLCPSDNEETGA
;
A
#
# COMPACT_ATOMS: atom_id res chain seq x y z
N MET A 1 -21.53 -26.05 -1.91
CA MET A 1 -21.02 -24.79 -2.54
C MET A 1 -20.45 -23.93 -1.43
N SER A 2 -19.23 -23.38 -1.58
CA SER A 2 -18.67 -22.45 -0.60
C SER A 2 -19.39 -21.11 -0.66
N ASN A 3 -19.74 -20.56 0.50
CA ASN A 3 -20.36 -19.25 0.65
C ASN A 3 -19.28 -18.17 0.71
N LEU A 4 -19.59 -16.93 0.29
CA LEU A 4 -18.69 -15.79 0.36
C LEU A 4 -18.28 -15.43 1.82
N PHE A 5 -19.11 -15.81 2.77
CA PHE A 5 -18.86 -15.59 4.20
C PHE A 5 -18.16 -16.77 4.91
N ASP A 6 -17.92 -17.88 4.20
CA ASP A 6 -17.15 -18.99 4.76
C ASP A 6 -15.67 -18.60 4.90
N PRO A 7 -15.02 -18.98 6.02
CA PRO A 7 -13.57 -18.78 6.18
C PRO A 7 -12.78 -19.44 5.06
N LEU A 8 -11.62 -18.88 4.77
CA LEU A 8 -10.64 -19.44 3.82
C LEU A 8 -9.29 -19.56 4.51
N ILE A 9 -8.76 -20.78 4.56
CA ILE A 9 -7.41 -21.04 5.05
C ILE A 9 -6.45 -20.98 3.84
N LEU A 10 -5.48 -20.08 3.92
CA LEU A 10 -4.43 -19.96 2.91
C LEU A 10 -3.34 -21.01 3.11
N THR A 11 -2.58 -21.32 2.09
CA THR A 11 -1.44 -22.28 2.17
C THR A 11 -0.36 -21.83 3.15
N SER A 12 -0.27 -20.54 3.45
CA SER A 12 0.60 -19.97 4.51
C SER A 12 0.14 -20.27 5.94
N GLY A 13 -1.05 -20.84 6.12
CA GLY A 13 -1.69 -21.04 7.42
C GLY A 13 -2.54 -19.86 7.91
N ALA A 14 -2.49 -18.71 7.24
CA ALA A 14 -3.33 -17.58 7.59
C ALA A 14 -4.80 -17.87 7.27
N THR A 15 -5.70 -17.48 8.18
CA THR A 15 -7.14 -17.67 8.02
C THR A 15 -7.80 -16.33 7.69
N LEU A 16 -8.48 -16.27 6.56
CA LEU A 16 -9.38 -15.18 6.20
C LEU A 16 -10.77 -15.48 6.76
N LYS A 17 -11.36 -14.54 7.51
CA LYS A 17 -12.68 -14.72 8.14
C LYS A 17 -13.83 -14.84 7.13
N ASN A 18 -13.62 -14.40 5.89
CA ASN A 18 -14.54 -14.51 4.76
C ASN A 18 -13.75 -14.40 3.45
N ARG A 19 -14.41 -14.30 2.32
CA ARG A 19 -13.80 -14.25 0.98
C ARG A 19 -13.75 -12.85 0.38
N PHE A 20 -13.99 -11.80 1.18
CA PHE A 20 -13.87 -10.41 0.74
C PHE A 20 -12.49 -9.85 1.07
N ILE A 21 -11.81 -9.35 0.05
CA ILE A 21 -10.48 -8.75 0.12
C ILE A 21 -10.57 -7.33 -0.41
N LEU A 22 -10.03 -6.36 0.34
CA LEU A 22 -9.85 -5.01 -0.17
C LEU A 22 -8.64 -5.00 -1.10
N ALA A 23 -8.89 -4.78 -2.39
CA ALA A 23 -7.84 -4.59 -3.38
C ALA A 23 -7.08 -3.28 -3.13
N PRO A 24 -5.80 -3.18 -3.56
CA PRO A 24 -5.05 -1.94 -3.44
C PRO A 24 -5.67 -0.84 -4.32
N LEU A 25 -5.95 0.30 -3.72
CA LEU A 25 -6.52 1.46 -4.40
C LEU A 25 -5.69 2.70 -4.10
N THR A 26 -5.29 3.42 -5.15
CA THR A 26 -4.64 4.73 -5.01
C THR A 26 -5.58 5.70 -4.31
N ASN A 27 -5.12 6.26 -3.19
CA ASN A 27 -5.88 7.21 -2.38
C ASN A 27 -5.20 8.59 -2.25
N SER A 28 -3.89 8.67 -2.52
CA SER A 28 -3.11 9.92 -2.46
C SER A 28 -3.23 10.64 -1.11
N GLN A 29 -3.34 9.92 -0.02
CA GLN A 29 -3.61 10.47 1.31
C GLN A 29 -2.40 10.51 2.23
N SER A 30 -1.29 9.83 1.89
CA SER A 30 -0.06 9.91 2.68
C SER A 30 0.56 11.30 2.66
N HIS A 31 1.42 11.60 3.62
CA HIS A 31 2.17 12.85 3.64
C HIS A 31 3.16 12.92 2.47
N VAL A 32 3.70 14.11 2.21
CA VAL A 32 4.63 14.37 1.08
C VAL A 32 5.88 13.49 1.15
N ASP A 33 6.35 13.16 2.35
CA ASP A 33 7.51 12.30 2.61
C ASP A 33 7.17 10.79 2.60
N GLY A 34 5.93 10.43 2.26
CA GLY A 34 5.45 9.05 2.23
C GLY A 34 5.04 8.48 3.58
N THR A 35 5.10 9.27 4.67
CA THR A 35 4.62 8.79 5.97
C THR A 35 3.10 8.69 5.99
N LEU A 36 2.59 7.72 6.77
CA LEU A 36 1.16 7.47 6.91
C LEU A 36 0.45 8.68 7.53
N SER A 37 -0.59 9.19 6.88
CA SER A 37 -1.49 10.20 7.44
C SER A 37 -2.59 9.57 8.29
N ASP A 38 -3.26 10.39 9.11
CA ASP A 38 -4.44 9.97 9.86
C ASP A 38 -5.61 9.67 8.93
N ASP A 39 -5.75 10.39 7.82
CA ASP A 39 -6.82 10.15 6.83
C ASP A 39 -6.67 8.78 6.18
N GLU A 40 -5.46 8.41 5.76
CA GLU A 40 -5.20 7.09 5.18
C GLU A 40 -5.35 5.97 6.23
N TYR A 41 -4.88 6.19 7.46
CA TYR A 41 -5.09 5.26 8.57
C TYR A 41 -6.59 4.99 8.78
N HIS A 42 -7.39 6.03 8.93
CA HIS A 42 -8.83 5.90 9.12
C HIS A 42 -9.52 5.27 7.91
N TRP A 43 -9.11 5.64 6.70
CA TRP A 43 -9.67 5.08 5.48
C TRP A 43 -9.49 3.56 5.41
N LEU A 44 -8.30 3.04 5.71
CA LEU A 44 -7.97 1.61 5.66
C LEU A 44 -8.58 0.84 6.84
N THR A 45 -8.49 1.37 8.07
CA THR A 45 -9.04 0.69 9.25
C THR A 45 -10.57 0.62 9.22
N LYS A 46 -11.26 1.61 8.65
CA LYS A 46 -12.71 1.57 8.42
C LYS A 46 -13.14 0.44 7.47
N ARG A 47 -12.31 0.08 6.48
CA ARG A 47 -12.58 -1.06 5.59
C ARG A 47 -12.41 -2.38 6.34
N ALA A 48 -11.38 -2.50 7.17
CA ALA A 48 -11.19 -3.65 8.03
C ALA A 48 -12.36 -3.82 9.01
N GLU A 49 -12.78 -2.74 9.68
CA GLU A 49 -13.95 -2.69 10.55
C GLU A 49 -15.24 -3.08 9.79
N GLY A 50 -15.38 -2.62 8.54
CA GLY A 50 -16.50 -2.93 7.67
C GLY A 50 -16.58 -4.38 7.19
N GLY A 51 -15.61 -5.24 7.57
CA GLY A 51 -15.70 -6.68 7.40
C GLY A 51 -14.78 -7.30 6.36
N PHE A 52 -13.93 -6.55 5.68
CA PHE A 52 -12.91 -7.15 4.81
C PHE A 52 -11.99 -8.08 5.62
N SER A 53 -11.78 -9.30 5.13
CA SER A 53 -10.91 -10.30 5.75
C SER A 53 -9.43 -10.04 5.52
N LEU A 54 -9.10 -9.31 4.45
CA LEU A 54 -7.77 -8.83 4.14
C LEU A 54 -7.89 -7.38 3.66
N THR A 55 -7.09 -6.51 4.23
CA THR A 55 -7.02 -5.10 3.86
C THR A 55 -5.62 -4.81 3.34
N MET A 56 -5.55 -4.44 2.06
CA MET A 56 -4.30 -4.11 1.37
C MET A 56 -4.13 -2.60 1.30
N THR A 57 -2.91 -2.11 1.54
CA THR A 57 -2.57 -0.70 1.35
C THR A 57 -2.68 -0.29 -0.11
N CYS A 58 -2.66 1.02 -0.39
CA CYS A 58 -2.31 1.48 -1.73
C CYS A 58 -0.87 1.05 -2.08
N ALA A 59 -0.44 1.33 -3.32
CA ALA A 59 0.93 1.08 -3.76
C ALA A 59 1.93 1.86 -2.89
N ALA A 60 2.76 1.16 -2.11
CA ALA A 60 3.79 1.75 -1.27
C ALA A 60 5.14 1.71 -1.97
N HIS A 61 5.78 2.87 -2.18
CA HIS A 61 7.03 2.92 -2.94
C HIS A 61 8.22 2.46 -2.11
N VAL A 62 9.06 1.60 -2.72
CA VAL A 62 10.19 0.90 -2.07
C VAL A 62 11.53 1.65 -2.20
N GLN A 63 11.54 2.76 -2.92
CA GLN A 63 12.66 3.71 -3.04
C GLN A 63 12.10 5.12 -3.18
N ALA A 64 12.83 6.13 -2.72
CA ALA A 64 12.42 7.53 -2.88
C ALA A 64 12.16 7.88 -4.36
N ILE A 65 13.08 7.51 -5.23
CA ILE A 65 12.96 7.72 -6.69
C ILE A 65 11.90 6.83 -7.37
N GLY A 66 11.32 5.87 -6.65
CA GLY A 66 10.25 5.01 -7.13
C GLY A 66 8.85 5.56 -6.90
N GLN A 67 8.72 6.77 -6.37
CA GLN A 67 7.43 7.41 -6.16
C GLN A 67 6.74 7.70 -7.50
N GLY A 68 5.47 7.29 -7.62
CA GLY A 68 4.70 7.42 -8.86
C GLY A 68 3.68 8.57 -8.84
N PHE A 69 3.29 9.05 -7.66
CA PHE A 69 2.30 10.11 -7.52
C PHE A 69 2.40 10.81 -6.14
N PRO A 70 1.94 12.07 -6.03
CA PRO A 70 1.90 12.79 -4.75
C PRO A 70 1.00 12.08 -3.73
N GLY A 71 1.40 12.10 -2.46
CA GLY A 71 0.65 11.47 -1.38
C GLY A 71 0.66 9.92 -1.44
N GLN A 72 1.66 9.35 -2.09
CA GLN A 72 1.88 7.91 -2.10
C GLN A 72 2.54 7.44 -0.81
N LEU A 73 2.03 6.35 -0.21
CA LEU A 73 2.64 5.71 0.95
C LEU A 73 4.06 5.23 0.63
N GLY A 74 4.99 5.44 1.55
CA GLY A 74 6.37 4.98 1.48
C GLY A 74 6.65 3.78 2.38
N ILE A 75 7.62 2.95 1.97
CA ILE A 75 8.12 1.80 2.76
C ILE A 75 9.62 1.61 2.57
N PHE A 76 10.34 2.64 2.16
CA PHE A 76 11.74 2.54 1.76
C PHE A 76 12.75 2.89 2.86
N SER A 77 12.32 3.33 4.03
CA SER A 77 13.20 3.65 5.15
C SER A 77 12.54 3.43 6.50
N ASP A 78 13.35 3.38 7.57
CA ASP A 78 12.88 3.24 8.95
C ASP A 78 11.97 4.39 9.40
N HIS A 79 12.03 5.54 8.72
CA HIS A 79 11.15 6.68 8.95
C HIS A 79 9.65 6.34 8.79
N HIS A 80 9.33 5.33 7.98
CA HIS A 80 7.96 4.87 7.76
C HIS A 80 7.49 3.82 8.77
N LEU A 81 8.41 3.24 9.56
CA LEU A 81 8.14 2.06 10.39
C LEU A 81 7.04 2.30 11.43
N GLU A 82 7.04 3.46 12.09
CA GLU A 82 6.04 3.79 13.11
C GLU A 82 4.63 3.82 12.51
N GLY A 83 4.45 4.53 11.39
CA GLY A 83 3.16 4.63 10.70
C GLY A 83 2.68 3.28 10.17
N LEU A 84 3.57 2.50 9.54
CA LEU A 84 3.24 1.18 9.02
C LEU A 84 2.89 0.18 10.13
N THR A 85 3.57 0.24 11.27
CA THR A 85 3.26 -0.59 12.44
C THR A 85 1.87 -0.22 12.99
N ARG A 86 1.61 1.07 13.19
CA ARG A 86 0.30 1.58 13.61
C ARG A 86 -0.82 1.10 12.68
N LEU A 87 -0.60 1.18 11.36
CA LEU A 87 -1.59 0.76 10.37
C LEU A 87 -1.84 -0.75 10.44
N ALA A 88 -0.78 -1.55 10.49
CA ALA A 88 -0.89 -3.01 10.57
C ALA A 88 -1.66 -3.45 11.83
N ASP A 89 -1.36 -2.84 12.97
CA ASP A 89 -2.04 -3.14 14.23
C ASP A 89 -3.51 -2.69 14.21
N GLY A 90 -3.80 -1.50 13.66
CA GLY A 90 -5.15 -1.00 13.51
C GLY A 90 -6.03 -1.89 12.62
N ILE A 91 -5.48 -2.42 11.52
CA ILE A 91 -6.19 -3.37 10.65
C ILE A 91 -6.44 -4.70 11.36
N LYS A 92 -5.43 -5.23 12.06
CA LYS A 92 -5.53 -6.52 12.77
C LYS A 92 -6.55 -6.50 13.92
N GLN A 93 -6.81 -5.34 14.54
CA GLN A 93 -7.83 -5.19 15.59
C GLN A 93 -9.24 -5.59 15.11
N HIS A 94 -9.47 -5.61 13.81
CA HIS A 94 -10.76 -5.96 13.18
C HIS A 94 -10.74 -7.37 12.55
N ASP A 95 -9.85 -8.27 12.98
CA ASP A 95 -9.68 -9.60 12.39
C ASP A 95 -9.51 -9.57 10.86
N SER A 96 -8.78 -8.56 10.38
CA SER A 96 -8.40 -8.40 8.98
C SER A 96 -6.90 -8.63 8.83
N VAL A 97 -6.50 -9.42 7.84
CA VAL A 97 -5.09 -9.59 7.51
C VAL A 97 -4.57 -8.29 6.88
N SER A 98 -3.51 -7.73 7.46
CA SER A 98 -2.86 -6.55 6.91
C SER A 98 -1.84 -6.94 5.85
N LEU A 99 -1.90 -6.31 4.68
CA LEU A 99 -0.98 -6.56 3.57
C LEU A 99 -0.58 -5.25 2.92
N VAL A 100 0.70 -5.13 2.53
CA VAL A 100 1.22 -3.98 1.80
C VAL A 100 1.46 -4.34 0.34
N GLN A 101 1.04 -3.48 -0.59
CA GLN A 101 1.42 -3.58 -1.99
C GLN A 101 2.74 -2.84 -2.21
N LEU A 102 3.80 -3.57 -2.54
CA LEU A 102 5.10 -2.98 -2.89
C LEU A 102 5.08 -2.43 -4.32
N HIS A 103 5.67 -1.26 -4.54
CA HIS A 103 5.61 -0.56 -5.81
C HIS A 103 6.91 0.21 -6.09
N HIS A 104 7.25 0.31 -7.37
CA HIS A 104 8.24 1.22 -7.90
C HIS A 104 7.76 1.70 -9.28
N ALA A 105 7.63 2.99 -9.49
CA ALA A 105 7.08 3.52 -10.73
C ALA A 105 8.07 3.43 -11.93
N GLY A 106 9.37 3.28 -11.64
CA GLY A 106 10.41 3.16 -12.67
C GLY A 106 10.40 4.37 -13.61
N MET A 107 10.40 4.14 -14.90
CA MET A 107 10.37 5.21 -15.92
C MET A 107 9.11 6.10 -15.85
N ARG A 108 8.09 5.70 -15.11
CA ARG A 108 6.86 6.49 -14.91
C ARG A 108 6.89 7.35 -13.65
N SER A 109 7.98 7.32 -12.88
CA SER A 109 8.16 8.25 -11.77
C SER A 109 8.26 9.67 -12.34
N PRO A 110 7.42 10.63 -11.90
CA PRO A 110 7.51 11.99 -12.40
C PRO A 110 8.81 12.66 -11.93
N ALA A 111 9.67 13.10 -12.86
CA ALA A 111 10.96 13.71 -12.52
C ALA A 111 10.81 14.92 -11.57
N GLU A 112 9.76 15.71 -11.74
CA GLU A 112 9.45 16.86 -10.86
C GLU A 112 9.13 16.44 -9.42
N LEU A 113 8.55 15.26 -9.24
CA LEU A 113 8.18 14.72 -7.93
C LEU A 113 9.37 14.12 -7.21
N ILE A 114 10.21 13.37 -7.93
CA ILE A 114 11.37 12.64 -7.35
C ILE A 114 12.66 13.48 -7.35
N GLY A 115 12.68 14.62 -8.05
CA GLY A 115 13.80 15.56 -8.07
C GLY A 115 14.96 15.17 -9.01
N GLU A 116 14.81 14.08 -9.77
CA GLU A 116 15.82 13.57 -10.70
C GLU A 116 15.16 12.79 -11.85
N PRO A 117 15.87 12.50 -12.96
CA PRO A 117 15.34 11.67 -14.03
C PRO A 117 14.94 10.29 -13.54
N PRO A 118 13.80 9.72 -13.98
CA PRO A 118 13.36 8.38 -13.55
C PRO A 118 14.30 7.30 -14.09
N LEU A 119 14.36 6.16 -13.36
CA LEU A 119 15.19 5.04 -13.73
C LEU A 119 14.45 4.04 -14.63
N CYS A 120 15.13 3.56 -15.67
CA CYS A 120 14.67 2.43 -16.48
C CYS A 120 15.85 1.55 -16.92
N PRO A 121 15.58 0.32 -17.43
CA PRO A 121 16.65 -0.60 -17.83
C PRO A 121 17.46 -0.16 -19.05
N SER A 122 16.93 0.77 -19.83
CA SER A 122 17.58 1.35 -21.03
C SER A 122 17.12 2.79 -21.20
N ASP A 123 17.93 3.57 -21.93
CA ASP A 123 17.59 4.97 -22.24
C ASP A 123 16.19 5.07 -22.86
N ASN A 124 15.39 5.99 -22.35
CA ASN A 124 14.03 6.24 -22.81
C ASN A 124 13.83 7.73 -23.09
N GLU A 125 13.85 8.11 -24.37
CA GLU A 125 13.70 9.51 -24.81
C GLU A 125 12.31 10.10 -24.49
N GLU A 126 11.25 9.27 -24.44
CA GLU A 126 9.89 9.75 -24.20
C GLU A 126 9.67 10.19 -22.74
N THR A 127 10.32 9.51 -21.80
CA THR A 127 10.20 9.80 -20.37
C THR A 127 11.38 10.59 -19.81
N GLY A 128 12.46 10.73 -20.57
CA GLY A 128 13.72 11.34 -20.12
C GLY A 128 14.46 10.51 -19.09
N ALA A 129 14.20 9.20 -19.06
CA ALA A 129 14.78 8.24 -18.12
C ALA A 129 16.06 7.61 -18.71
#